data_c7c2ffe7fd10404b358ad108fc160b93
#
_entry.id   c7c2ffe7fd10404b358ad108fc160b93
#
_cell.length_a   1.000
_cell.length_b   1.000
_cell.length_c   1.000
_cell.angle_alpha   90.00
_cell.angle_beta   90.00
_cell.angle_gamma   90.00
#
_symmetry.space_group_name_H-M   'P 1'
#
loop_
_entity.id
_entity.type
_entity.pdbx_description
1 polymer ?
#
loop_
_entity_poly.entity_id
_entity_poly.type
_entity_poly.pdbx_seq_one_letter_code
_entity_poly.pdbx_strand_id
1 'polypeptide(L)'
;MQKINDLKILFFDVGGILLSNGWGHESRKKAAVKFGLDYAEVDVLHNFIFNVYEIGSITLDEYLDTVIFNYPRDFVRQDFKDFMYSESVELPDMLQWLKEWKKDCGFRIISINNEGKELNDYRVQKFKLHKAFDAFISSCEVKMRKPDPGIFKLA
;
A
#
# COMPACT_ATOMS: atom_id res chain seq x y z
N MET A 1 -34.98 -16.98 14.39
CA MET A 1 -33.59 -17.26 13.90
C MET A 1 -33.48 -16.67 12.51
N GLN A 2 -32.87 -15.49 12.36
CA GLN A 2 -32.52 -14.98 11.06
C GLN A 2 -31.47 -15.91 10.46
N LYS A 3 -31.76 -16.46 9.29
CA LYS A 3 -30.77 -17.24 8.52
C LYS A 3 -29.62 -16.31 8.18
N ILE A 4 -28.43 -16.61 8.70
CA ILE A 4 -27.15 -16.06 8.21
C ILE A 4 -26.86 -16.77 6.85
N ASN A 5 -27.81 -16.70 5.94
CA ASN A 5 -27.64 -17.25 4.60
C ASN A 5 -27.40 -16.09 3.65
N ASP A 6 -26.28 -16.15 2.98
CA ASP A 6 -25.84 -15.37 1.83
C ASP A 6 -25.15 -14.03 2.12
N LEU A 7 -24.38 -13.88 3.21
CA LEU A 7 -23.38 -12.82 3.23
C LEU A 7 -22.30 -13.14 2.21
N LYS A 8 -22.35 -12.48 1.05
CA LYS A 8 -21.33 -12.62 0.01
C LYS A 8 -20.24 -11.58 0.30
N ILE A 9 -19.01 -12.06 0.44
CA ILE A 9 -17.85 -11.21 0.67
C ILE A 9 -16.90 -11.35 -0.52
N LEU A 10 -16.38 -10.23 -0.99
CA LEU A 10 -15.36 -10.18 -2.01
C LEU A 10 -14.11 -9.48 -1.47
N PHE A 11 -12.98 -10.06 -1.76
CA PHE A 11 -11.68 -9.51 -1.39
C PHE A 11 -10.99 -8.94 -2.62
N PHE A 12 -10.49 -7.71 -2.49
CA PHE A 12 -9.73 -7.05 -3.54
C PHE A 12 -8.36 -6.61 -3.04
N ASP A 13 -7.37 -6.74 -3.91
CA ASP A 13 -6.11 -6.03 -3.74
C ASP A 13 -6.28 -4.57 -4.16
N VAL A 14 -5.41 -3.71 -3.67
CA VAL A 14 -5.42 -2.27 -3.98
C VAL A 14 -4.33 -1.93 -4.98
N GLY A 15 -3.07 -2.30 -4.69
CA GLY A 15 -1.92 -2.02 -5.53
C GLY A 15 -1.93 -2.83 -6.82
N GLY A 16 -1.70 -2.19 -7.97
CA GLY A 16 -1.71 -2.83 -9.28
C GLY A 16 -3.10 -3.20 -9.80
N ILE A 17 -4.17 -2.97 -9.03
CA ILE A 17 -5.56 -3.28 -9.40
C ILE A 17 -6.40 -1.99 -9.46
N LEU A 18 -6.47 -1.25 -8.37
CA LEU A 18 -7.25 -0.01 -8.26
C LEU A 18 -6.36 1.23 -8.32
N LEU A 19 -5.18 1.12 -7.76
CA LEU A 19 -4.14 2.13 -7.74
C LEU A 19 -2.85 1.53 -8.31
N SER A 20 -1.91 2.38 -8.71
CA SER A 20 -0.54 1.95 -9.01
C SER A 20 0.07 1.19 -7.83
N ASN A 21 1.18 0.48 -8.06
CA ASN A 21 1.92 -0.21 -7.00
C ASN A 21 2.56 0.74 -5.95
N GLY A 22 2.41 2.06 -6.13
CA GLY A 22 2.98 3.06 -5.22
C GLY A 22 4.49 2.91 -5.12
N TRP A 23 5.00 2.48 -3.97
CA TRP A 23 6.44 2.31 -3.75
C TRP A 23 6.99 0.99 -4.31
N GLY A 24 6.69 0.70 -5.57
CA GLY A 24 7.16 -0.46 -6.30
C GLY A 24 8.55 -0.26 -6.94
N HIS A 25 9.00 -1.26 -7.68
CA HIS A 25 10.30 -1.28 -8.35
C HIS A 25 10.52 -0.08 -9.29
N GLU A 26 9.52 0.25 -10.12
CA GLU A 26 9.62 1.38 -11.06
C GLU A 26 9.67 2.73 -10.35
N SER A 27 8.92 2.89 -9.27
CA SER A 27 8.96 4.12 -8.45
C SER A 27 10.32 4.31 -7.79
N ARG A 28 10.96 3.24 -7.31
CA ARG A 28 12.32 3.31 -6.75
C ARG A 28 13.36 3.69 -7.80
N LYS A 29 13.24 3.16 -9.04
CA LYS A 29 14.11 3.60 -10.16
C LYS A 29 13.95 5.09 -10.45
N LYS A 30 12.71 5.57 -10.52
CA LYS A 30 12.45 7.00 -10.75
C LYS A 30 13.01 7.86 -9.60
N ALA A 31 12.87 7.39 -8.35
CA ALA A 31 13.45 8.06 -7.19
C ALA A 31 14.98 8.15 -7.30
N ALA A 32 15.64 7.04 -7.69
CA ALA A 32 17.08 7.01 -7.84
C ALA A 32 17.55 8.05 -8.89
N VAL A 33 16.86 8.14 -10.01
CA VAL A 33 17.17 9.16 -11.04
C VAL A 33 16.91 10.56 -10.52
N LYS A 34 15.74 10.81 -9.90
CA LYS A 34 15.34 12.14 -9.43
C LYS A 34 16.25 12.69 -8.34
N PHE A 35 16.66 11.84 -7.41
CA PHE A 35 17.42 12.22 -6.23
C PHE A 35 18.93 11.88 -6.30
N GLY A 36 19.40 11.44 -7.46
CA GLY A 36 20.82 11.12 -7.67
C GLY A 36 21.33 9.97 -6.79
N LEU A 37 20.51 8.93 -6.58
CA LEU A 37 20.84 7.77 -5.76
C LEU A 37 21.38 6.62 -6.61
N ASP A 38 22.22 5.79 -6.01
CA ASP A 38 22.56 4.50 -6.59
C ASP A 38 21.37 3.54 -6.42
N TYR A 39 20.73 3.19 -7.54
CA TYR A 39 19.58 2.30 -7.51
C TYR A 39 19.92 0.92 -6.96
N ALA A 40 21.09 0.37 -7.27
CA ALA A 40 21.47 -0.97 -6.80
C ALA A 40 21.60 -1.00 -5.27
N GLU A 41 22.21 0.03 -4.69
CA GLU A 41 22.28 0.19 -3.23
C GLU A 41 20.89 0.32 -2.61
N VAL A 42 20.06 1.21 -3.14
CA VAL A 42 18.67 1.42 -2.67
C VAL A 42 17.87 0.12 -2.73
N ASP A 43 17.99 -0.66 -3.79
CA ASP A 43 17.22 -1.90 -3.96
C ASP A 43 17.68 -3.00 -3.00
N VAL A 44 18.98 -3.12 -2.73
CA VAL A 44 19.53 -4.04 -1.73
C VAL A 44 19.01 -3.69 -0.33
N LEU A 45 19.11 -2.43 0.08
CA LEU A 45 18.65 -1.98 1.39
C LEU A 45 17.13 -2.06 1.51
N HIS A 46 16.39 -1.75 0.46
CA HIS A 46 14.96 -1.95 0.40
C HIS A 46 14.59 -3.42 0.66
N ASN A 47 15.17 -4.35 -0.09
CA ASN A 47 14.87 -5.78 0.04
C ASN A 47 15.22 -6.33 1.43
N PHE A 48 16.21 -5.74 2.10
CA PHE A 48 16.61 -6.10 3.45
C PHE A 48 15.54 -5.76 4.50
N ILE A 49 14.89 -4.58 4.41
CA ILE A 49 14.06 -4.08 5.51
C ILE A 49 12.59 -3.85 5.16
N PHE A 50 12.22 -3.85 3.87
CA PHE A 50 10.87 -3.47 3.45
C PHE A 50 9.77 -4.34 4.06
N ASN A 51 10.04 -5.63 4.25
CA ASN A 51 9.07 -6.54 4.87
C ASN A 51 8.70 -6.11 6.30
N VAL A 52 9.67 -5.55 7.04
CA VAL A 52 9.49 -5.08 8.42
C VAL A 52 8.62 -3.81 8.44
N TYR A 53 8.84 -2.90 7.47
CA TYR A 53 8.00 -1.73 7.27
C TYR A 53 6.59 -2.12 6.81
N GLU A 54 6.48 -3.05 5.85
CA GLU A 54 5.21 -3.46 5.26
C GLU A 54 4.27 -4.14 6.27
N ILE A 55 4.80 -4.83 7.28
CA ILE A 55 4.00 -5.34 8.41
C ILE A 55 3.83 -4.31 9.55
N GLY A 56 4.28 -3.08 9.36
CA GLY A 56 4.12 -1.99 10.32
C GLY A 56 4.92 -2.17 11.61
N SER A 57 6.04 -2.90 11.59
CA SER A 57 6.93 -3.05 12.75
C SER A 57 7.92 -1.89 12.89
N ILE A 58 8.12 -1.14 11.83
CA ILE A 58 8.86 0.13 11.81
C ILE A 58 8.04 1.18 11.07
N THR A 59 8.33 2.44 11.34
CA THR A 59 7.75 3.61 10.67
C THR A 59 8.38 3.85 9.30
N LEU A 60 7.73 4.69 8.47
CA LEU A 60 8.32 5.16 7.22
C LEU A 60 9.65 5.89 7.45
N ASP A 61 9.77 6.65 8.54
CA ASP A 61 11.02 7.37 8.86
C ASP A 61 12.17 6.40 9.14
N GLU A 62 11.95 5.37 9.95
CA GLU A 62 12.95 4.33 10.24
C GLU A 62 13.34 3.54 8.99
N TYR A 63 12.36 3.24 8.12
CA TYR A 63 12.63 2.64 6.81
C TYR A 63 13.52 3.55 5.96
N LEU A 64 13.18 4.85 5.87
CA LEU A 64 13.94 5.82 5.10
C LEU A 64 15.33 6.08 5.68
N ASP A 65 15.51 6.04 6.99
CA ASP A 65 16.83 6.13 7.64
C ASP A 65 17.77 5.03 7.16
N THR A 66 17.22 3.83 6.99
CA THR A 66 18.01 2.68 6.54
C THR A 66 18.29 2.74 5.04
N VAL A 67 17.28 3.07 4.22
CA VAL A 67 17.35 2.87 2.77
C VAL A 67 17.88 4.10 2.02
N ILE A 68 17.57 5.29 2.50
CA ILE A 68 17.85 6.54 1.79
C ILE A 68 18.79 7.45 2.56
N PHE A 69 18.56 7.66 3.85
CA PHE A 69 19.25 8.61 4.69
C PHE A 69 20.32 7.96 5.58
N ASN A 70 20.80 6.78 5.19
CA ASN A 70 21.98 6.13 5.74
C ASN A 70 23.28 6.96 5.56
N TYR A 71 23.25 7.93 4.64
CA TYR A 71 24.28 8.95 4.42
C TYR A 71 23.63 10.34 4.33
N PRO A 72 24.40 11.43 4.54
CA PRO A 72 23.94 12.79 4.25
C PRO A 72 23.48 12.92 2.79
N ARG A 73 22.36 13.61 2.56
CA ARG A 73 21.79 13.85 1.24
C ARG A 73 21.61 15.35 0.99
N ASP A 74 21.65 15.76 -0.29
CA ASP A 74 21.46 17.16 -0.70
C ASP A 74 19.98 17.55 -0.83
N PHE A 75 19.07 16.67 -0.43
CA PHE A 75 17.62 16.86 -0.43
C PHE A 75 17.03 16.57 0.94
N VAL A 76 15.88 17.18 1.22
CA VAL A 76 15.20 16.97 2.51
C VAL A 76 14.28 15.77 2.47
N ARG A 77 14.10 15.15 3.63
CA ARG A 77 13.27 13.95 3.81
C ARG A 77 11.84 14.15 3.32
N GLN A 78 11.27 15.34 3.54
CA GLN A 78 9.89 15.61 3.14
C GLN A 78 9.72 15.54 1.62
N ASP A 79 10.67 16.07 0.84
CA ASP A 79 10.63 16.01 -0.63
C ASP A 79 10.63 14.55 -1.12
N PHE A 80 11.39 13.69 -0.44
CA PHE A 80 11.42 12.27 -0.76
C PHE A 80 10.09 11.57 -0.42
N LYS A 81 9.52 11.85 0.75
CA LYS A 81 8.19 11.34 1.14
C LYS A 81 7.10 11.80 0.17
N ASP A 82 7.11 13.09 -0.20
CA ASP A 82 6.14 13.65 -1.14
C ASP A 82 6.25 12.96 -2.51
N PHE A 83 7.48 12.68 -2.95
CA PHE A 83 7.69 11.88 -4.15
C PHE A 83 7.10 10.45 -3.99
N MET A 84 7.40 9.75 -2.89
CA MET A 84 6.85 8.41 -2.65
C MET A 84 5.31 8.42 -2.69
N TYR A 85 4.69 9.39 -2.04
CA TYR A 85 3.23 9.53 -2.04
C TYR A 85 2.69 9.84 -3.44
N SER A 86 3.39 10.67 -4.22
CA SER A 86 2.96 11.06 -5.56
C SER A 86 2.96 9.91 -6.57
N GLU A 87 3.74 8.85 -6.33
CA GLU A 87 3.75 7.63 -7.15
C GLU A 87 2.47 6.79 -6.98
N SER A 88 1.64 7.11 -5.98
CA SER A 88 0.31 6.52 -5.84
C SER A 88 -0.68 7.26 -6.73
N VAL A 89 -1.09 6.63 -7.82
CA VAL A 89 -2.06 7.16 -8.77
C VAL A 89 -3.21 6.18 -8.98
N GLU A 90 -4.38 6.71 -9.31
CA GLU A 90 -5.55 5.91 -9.67
C GLU A 90 -5.30 5.20 -11.01
N LEU A 91 -5.61 3.91 -11.10
CA LEU A 91 -5.68 3.24 -12.39
C LEU A 91 -7.00 3.61 -13.06
N PRO A 92 -6.98 3.98 -14.35
CA PRO A 92 -8.14 4.46 -15.04
C PRO A 92 -9.34 3.51 -14.86
N ASP A 93 -10.48 4.08 -14.55
CA ASP A 93 -11.82 3.46 -14.48
C ASP A 93 -12.04 2.40 -13.39
N MET A 94 -11.01 1.70 -12.90
CA MET A 94 -11.18 0.56 -12.00
C MET A 94 -11.72 0.97 -10.61
N LEU A 95 -11.17 2.01 -10.00
CA LEU A 95 -11.64 2.46 -8.69
C LEU A 95 -13.04 3.09 -8.79
N GLN A 96 -13.30 3.85 -9.85
CA GLN A 96 -14.61 4.44 -10.10
C GLN A 96 -15.64 3.33 -10.35
N TRP A 97 -15.32 2.36 -11.20
CA TRP A 97 -16.17 1.20 -11.46
C TRP A 97 -16.50 0.46 -10.14
N LEU A 98 -15.51 0.20 -9.28
CA LEU A 98 -15.75 -0.50 -8.01
C LEU A 98 -16.68 0.31 -7.09
N LYS A 99 -16.48 1.64 -7.02
CA LYS A 99 -17.34 2.54 -6.23
C LYS A 99 -18.79 2.55 -6.71
N GLU A 100 -18.99 2.47 -8.03
CA GLU A 100 -20.33 2.43 -8.63
C GLU A 100 -20.97 1.05 -8.44
N TRP A 101 -20.23 -0.01 -8.78
CA TRP A 101 -20.71 -1.37 -8.65
C TRP A 101 -21.09 -1.73 -7.21
N LYS A 102 -20.34 -1.24 -6.23
CA LYS A 102 -20.63 -1.45 -4.80
C LYS A 102 -22.03 -1.00 -4.40
N LYS A 103 -22.59 0.03 -5.03
CA LYS A 103 -23.90 0.58 -4.65
C LYS A 103 -25.02 -0.44 -4.79
N ASP A 104 -24.92 -1.34 -5.78
CA ASP A 104 -25.98 -2.25 -6.17
C ASP A 104 -25.61 -3.73 -6.09
N CYS A 105 -24.34 -4.06 -5.77
CA CYS A 105 -23.86 -5.44 -5.87
C CYS A 105 -24.36 -6.38 -4.75
N GLY A 106 -24.82 -5.85 -3.62
CA GLY A 106 -25.27 -6.65 -2.49
C GLY A 106 -24.14 -7.43 -1.76
N PHE A 107 -22.87 -7.20 -2.14
CA PHE A 107 -21.70 -7.83 -1.52
C PHE A 107 -21.07 -6.92 -0.46
N ARG A 108 -20.41 -7.53 0.53
CA ARG A 108 -19.40 -6.83 1.32
C ARG A 108 -18.07 -6.87 0.58
N ILE A 109 -17.43 -5.73 0.47
CA ILE A 109 -16.16 -5.58 -0.25
C ILE A 109 -15.08 -5.24 0.77
N ILE A 110 -14.07 -6.09 0.86
CA ILE A 110 -12.98 -5.95 1.83
C ILE A 110 -11.66 -5.86 1.05
N SER A 111 -10.80 -4.90 1.41
CA SER A 111 -9.45 -4.90 0.86
C SER A 111 -8.57 -5.92 1.60
N ILE A 112 -7.67 -6.57 0.87
CA ILE A 112 -6.58 -7.37 1.43
C ILE A 112 -5.29 -6.99 0.73
N ASN A 113 -4.48 -6.13 1.36
CA ASN A 113 -3.31 -5.52 0.74
C ASN A 113 -2.06 -5.56 1.63
N ASN A 114 -0.91 -5.64 0.97
CA ASN A 114 0.38 -5.43 1.59
C ASN A 114 0.78 -3.97 1.39
N GLU A 115 0.89 -3.21 2.47
CA GLU A 115 1.27 -1.80 2.42
C GLU A 115 1.79 -1.31 3.77
N GLY A 116 2.85 -0.50 3.77
CA GLY A 116 3.33 0.16 4.97
C GLY A 116 2.34 1.21 5.48
N LYS A 117 2.36 1.46 6.79
CA LYS A 117 1.33 2.22 7.52
C LYS A 117 1.04 3.58 6.89
N GLU A 118 2.06 4.42 6.70
CA GLU A 118 1.89 5.80 6.25
C GLU A 118 1.42 5.87 4.79
N LEU A 119 1.90 4.97 3.94
CA LEU A 119 1.43 4.85 2.55
C LEU A 119 -0.01 4.35 2.50
N ASN A 120 -0.36 3.38 3.33
CA ASN A 120 -1.73 2.87 3.44
C ASN A 120 -2.70 3.99 3.85
N ASP A 121 -2.40 4.72 4.92
CA ASP A 121 -3.23 5.81 5.42
C ASP A 121 -3.40 6.92 4.38
N TYR A 122 -2.31 7.32 3.72
CA TYR A 122 -2.34 8.30 2.65
C TYR A 122 -3.26 7.85 1.51
N ARG A 123 -3.15 6.61 1.05
CA ARG A 123 -3.95 6.04 -0.05
C ARG A 123 -5.43 5.97 0.31
N VAL A 124 -5.74 5.48 1.52
CA VAL A 124 -7.12 5.39 2.00
C VAL A 124 -7.80 6.77 2.00
N GLN A 125 -7.09 7.80 2.48
CA GLN A 125 -7.61 9.16 2.55
C GLN A 125 -7.70 9.83 1.18
N LYS A 126 -6.59 9.86 0.43
CA LYS A 126 -6.49 10.55 -0.86
C LYS A 126 -7.50 10.04 -1.88
N PHE A 127 -7.60 8.72 -2.01
CA PHE A 127 -8.47 8.08 -3.01
C PHE A 127 -9.87 7.74 -2.46
N LYS A 128 -10.15 8.11 -1.20
CA LYS A 128 -11.44 7.86 -0.53
C LYS A 128 -11.84 6.38 -0.63
N LEU A 129 -10.89 5.48 -0.33
CA LEU A 129 -11.09 4.05 -0.47
C LEU A 129 -12.22 3.50 0.42
N HIS A 130 -12.54 4.19 1.52
CA HIS A 130 -13.71 3.89 2.36
C HIS A 130 -15.06 3.94 1.62
N LYS A 131 -15.11 4.56 0.42
CA LYS A 131 -16.29 4.53 -0.45
C LYS A 131 -16.38 3.25 -1.30
N ALA A 132 -15.26 2.55 -1.48
CA ALA A 132 -15.18 1.31 -2.23
C ALA A 132 -15.20 0.07 -1.32
N PHE A 133 -14.66 0.19 -0.11
CA PHE A 133 -14.50 -0.93 0.81
C PHE A 133 -15.32 -0.76 2.09
N ASP A 134 -15.85 -1.88 2.61
CA ASP A 134 -16.52 -1.96 3.90
C ASP A 134 -15.54 -2.17 5.05
N ALA A 135 -14.41 -2.82 4.76
CA ALA A 135 -13.32 -3.06 5.73
C ALA A 135 -11.97 -3.18 5.01
N PHE A 136 -10.90 -3.08 5.78
CA PHE A 136 -9.53 -3.17 5.30
C PHE A 136 -8.76 -4.21 6.11
N ILE A 137 -8.11 -5.14 5.41
CA ILE A 137 -7.12 -6.06 5.98
C ILE A 137 -5.77 -5.64 5.38
N SER A 138 -5.09 -4.72 6.04
CA SER A 138 -3.80 -4.19 5.60
C SER A 138 -2.67 -4.81 6.42
N SER A 139 -1.61 -5.26 5.76
CA SER A 139 -0.48 -5.96 6.39
C SER A 139 0.10 -5.19 7.58
N CYS A 140 0.21 -3.88 7.48
CA CYS A 140 0.71 -3.01 8.55
C CYS A 140 -0.16 -3.00 9.81
N GLU A 141 -1.47 -3.24 9.68
CA GLU A 141 -2.40 -3.28 10.81
C GLU A 141 -2.45 -4.67 11.45
N VAL A 142 -2.52 -5.72 10.62
CA VAL A 142 -2.68 -7.10 11.09
C VAL A 142 -1.35 -7.80 11.38
N LYS A 143 -0.21 -7.14 11.13
CA LYS A 143 1.16 -7.65 11.35
C LYS A 143 1.46 -8.94 10.57
N MET A 144 0.75 -9.16 9.50
CA MET A 144 0.92 -10.30 8.59
C MET A 144 0.79 -9.81 7.15
N ARG A 145 1.50 -10.44 6.23
CA ARG A 145 1.48 -10.04 4.81
C ARG A 145 1.20 -11.24 3.89
N LYS A 146 0.61 -10.97 2.75
CA LYS A 146 0.52 -11.97 1.67
C LYS A 146 1.95 -12.36 1.23
N PRO A 147 2.25 -13.65 1.00
CA PRO A 147 1.33 -14.79 0.92
C PRO A 147 1.19 -15.59 2.22
N ASP A 148 1.47 -15.03 3.41
CA ASP A 148 1.30 -15.75 4.67
C ASP A 148 -0.15 -16.24 4.81
N PRO A 149 -0.38 -17.54 5.09
CA PRO A 149 -1.73 -18.08 5.29
C PRO A 149 -2.50 -17.39 6.43
N GLY A 150 -1.79 -16.79 7.40
CA GLY A 150 -2.38 -16.08 8.53
C GLY A 150 -3.28 -14.94 8.10
N ILE A 151 -2.84 -14.13 7.12
CA ILE A 151 -3.64 -12.98 6.65
C ILE A 151 -4.94 -13.42 5.96
N PHE A 152 -4.93 -14.57 5.27
CA PHE A 152 -6.12 -15.12 4.62
C PHE A 152 -7.08 -15.81 5.60
N LYS A 153 -6.60 -16.22 6.78
CA LYS A 153 -7.47 -16.76 7.85
C LYS A 153 -8.22 -15.68 8.59
N LEU A 154 -7.76 -14.42 8.52
CA LEU A 154 -8.48 -13.26 9.06
C LEU A 154 -9.60 -12.79 8.13
N ALA A 155 -9.48 -13.09 6.86
CA ALA A 155 -10.45 -12.74 5.84
C ALA A 155 -11.62 -13.73 5.81
#